data_97fb343f24e7a758e80d0214a30acc2a
#
_entry.id   97fb343f24e7a758e80d0214a30acc2a
#
_cell.length_a   1.000
_cell.length_b   1.000
_cell.length_c   1.000
_cell.angle_alpha   90.00
_cell.angle_beta   90.00
_cell.angle_gamma   90.00
#
_symmetry.space_group_name_H-M   'P 1'
#
loop_
_entity.id
_entity.type
_entity.pdbx_description
1 polymer ?
#
loop_
_entity_poly.entity_id
_entity_poly.type
_entity_poly.pdbx_seq_one_letter_code
_entity_poly.pdbx_strand_id
1 'polypeptide(L)'
;QTAKIIQDNLHLSPLYRGDICGTGPRYCPSVEDKIVRFGEKDGHRIHLEPEGRNTDEWYVNGLSTSLPFDIQNKVVHSIPGLENAIIIRPAYAVEYDYAIPTQLSRSLESLKIESLFFAGQINGSSGYEEAAAQGLVAGINSARKALGQSSVIFGRDKGYIGVLIDDLVTKGTS
;
A
#
# COMPACT_ATOMS: atom_id res chain seq x y z
N GLN A 1 12.69 -21.60 -13.45
CA GLN A 1 13.04 -20.69 -14.55
C GLN A 1 12.70 -19.24 -14.18
N THR A 2 11.47 -18.93 -13.80
CA THR A 2 11.00 -17.56 -13.44
C THR A 2 11.85 -16.93 -12.34
N ALA A 3 12.09 -17.65 -11.23
CA ALA A 3 12.94 -17.16 -10.13
C ALA A 3 14.34 -16.76 -10.61
N LYS A 4 14.94 -17.54 -11.51
CA LYS A 4 16.27 -17.23 -12.06
C LYS A 4 16.26 -15.94 -12.88
N ILE A 5 15.22 -15.71 -13.70
CA ILE A 5 15.10 -14.46 -14.48
C ILE A 5 15.05 -13.26 -13.52
N ILE A 6 14.29 -13.36 -12.43
CA ILE A 6 14.18 -12.29 -11.43
C ILE A 6 15.52 -12.08 -10.73
N GLN A 7 16.17 -13.14 -10.25
CA GLN A 7 17.46 -13.06 -9.55
C GLN A 7 18.55 -12.43 -10.42
N ASP A 8 18.66 -12.85 -11.68
CA ASP A 8 19.67 -12.34 -12.60
C ASP A 8 19.46 -10.84 -12.91
N ASN A 9 18.26 -10.30 -12.69
CA ASN A 9 17.89 -8.92 -13.01
C ASN A 9 17.56 -8.05 -11.77
N LEU A 10 17.82 -8.52 -10.55
CA LEU A 10 17.56 -7.76 -9.31
C LEU A 10 18.25 -6.38 -9.32
N HIS A 11 19.42 -6.27 -9.91
CA HIS A 11 20.18 -5.03 -10.03
C HIS A 11 19.46 -3.95 -10.86
N LEU A 12 18.41 -4.29 -11.60
CA LEU A 12 17.57 -3.37 -12.37
C LEU A 12 16.34 -2.90 -11.58
N SER A 13 16.03 -3.52 -10.44
CA SER A 13 14.90 -3.12 -9.61
C SER A 13 15.23 -1.83 -8.84
N PRO A 14 14.42 -0.76 -8.95
CA PRO A 14 14.59 0.47 -8.17
C PRO A 14 14.63 0.25 -6.65
N LEU A 15 13.88 -0.75 -6.16
CA LEU A 15 13.90 -1.15 -4.75
C LEU A 15 15.27 -1.69 -4.32
N TYR A 16 15.90 -2.52 -5.16
CA TYR A 16 17.18 -3.16 -4.86
C TYR A 16 18.38 -2.29 -5.22
N ARG A 17 18.19 -1.30 -6.09
CA ARG A 17 19.22 -0.28 -6.38
C ARG A 17 19.29 0.80 -5.31
N GLY A 18 18.28 0.90 -4.43
CA GLY A 18 18.20 1.96 -3.44
C GLY A 18 17.68 3.28 -4.00
N ASP A 19 17.07 3.28 -5.18
CA ASP A 19 16.43 4.46 -5.77
C ASP A 19 15.15 4.84 -4.97
N ILE A 20 14.50 3.84 -4.38
CA ILE A 20 13.34 4.00 -3.50
C ILE A 20 13.81 3.80 -2.06
N CYS A 21 13.92 4.89 -1.31
CA CYS A 21 14.45 4.91 0.06
C CYS A 21 13.35 5.06 1.12
N GLY A 22 12.10 5.24 0.75
CA GLY A 22 10.99 5.47 1.66
C GLY A 22 10.57 4.20 2.42
N THR A 23 10.32 4.34 3.72
CA THR A 23 9.60 3.32 4.48
C THR A 23 8.12 3.46 4.16
N GLY A 24 7.62 2.65 3.24
CA GLY A 24 6.20 2.69 2.88
C GLY A 24 5.31 2.22 4.04
N PRO A 25 4.09 2.78 4.17
CA PRO A 25 3.13 2.37 5.19
C PRO A 25 2.57 0.95 4.93
N ARG A 26 2.87 0.36 3.78
CA ARG A 26 2.45 -0.98 3.39
C ARG A 26 3.63 -1.90 3.18
N TYR A 27 3.62 -3.01 3.85
CA TYR A 27 4.43 -4.16 3.48
C TYR A 27 3.66 -5.01 2.46
N CYS A 28 3.84 -4.70 1.18
CA CYS A 28 3.38 -5.55 0.09
C CYS A 28 4.63 -6.11 -0.61
N PRO A 29 5.05 -7.35 -0.27
CA PRO A 29 6.28 -7.90 -0.83
C PRO A 29 6.16 -8.02 -2.34
N SER A 30 7.09 -7.41 -3.07
CA SER A 30 7.25 -7.61 -4.51
C SER A 30 7.64 -9.07 -4.81
N VAL A 31 7.56 -9.47 -6.07
CA VAL A 31 8.05 -10.79 -6.43
C VAL A 31 9.56 -10.92 -6.19
N GLU A 32 10.32 -9.82 -6.33
CA GLU A 32 11.73 -9.76 -5.99
C GLU A 32 11.96 -10.07 -4.50
N ASP A 33 11.17 -9.47 -3.60
CA ASP A 33 11.24 -9.75 -2.17
C ASP A 33 10.94 -11.22 -1.86
N LYS A 34 9.92 -11.78 -2.52
CA LYS A 34 9.57 -13.19 -2.35
C LYS A 34 10.72 -14.12 -2.75
N ILE A 35 11.38 -13.82 -3.87
CA ILE A 35 12.50 -14.63 -4.36
C ILE A 35 13.73 -14.48 -3.48
N VAL A 36 14.02 -13.29 -2.96
CA VAL A 36 15.20 -13.05 -2.13
C VAL A 36 15.00 -13.58 -0.70
N ARG A 37 13.85 -13.29 -0.09
CA ARG A 37 13.61 -13.65 1.33
C ARG A 37 13.15 -15.09 1.52
N PHE A 38 12.51 -15.68 0.51
CA PHE A 38 11.92 -17.02 0.58
C PHE A 38 12.36 -17.89 -0.60
N GLY A 39 13.63 -17.75 -1.00
CA GLY A 39 14.21 -18.47 -2.14
C GLY A 39 14.31 -19.99 -1.95
N GLU A 40 14.19 -20.48 -0.69
CA GLU A 40 14.16 -21.90 -0.37
C GLU A 40 12.81 -22.57 -0.68
N LYS A 41 11.75 -21.78 -0.98
CA LYS A 41 10.45 -22.35 -1.35
C LYS A 41 10.45 -22.83 -2.79
N ASP A 42 9.84 -23.97 -3.03
CA ASP A 42 9.68 -24.58 -4.35
C ASP A 42 8.92 -23.71 -5.35
N GLY A 43 8.11 -22.76 -4.85
CA GLY A 43 7.37 -21.82 -5.68
C GLY A 43 6.59 -20.80 -4.88
N HIS A 44 6.16 -19.75 -5.59
CA HIS A 44 5.29 -18.71 -5.05
C HIS A 44 3.96 -18.73 -5.78
N ARG A 45 2.87 -18.64 -5.01
CA ARG A 45 1.53 -18.63 -5.57
C ARG A 45 1.24 -17.29 -6.20
N ILE A 46 0.71 -17.35 -7.42
CA ILE A 46 0.06 -16.23 -8.10
C ILE A 46 -1.40 -16.59 -8.35
N HIS A 47 -2.27 -15.60 -8.46
CA HIS A 47 -3.67 -15.80 -8.78
C HIS A 47 -4.00 -15.00 -10.03
N LEU A 48 -4.76 -15.60 -10.94
CA LEU A 48 -5.31 -14.94 -12.10
C LEU A 48 -6.79 -14.71 -11.85
N GLU A 49 -7.19 -13.45 -11.84
CA GLU A 49 -8.55 -13.02 -11.53
C GLU A 49 -9.13 -12.31 -12.76
N PRO A 50 -10.26 -12.79 -13.34
CA PRO A 50 -10.85 -12.15 -14.51
C PRO A 50 -11.36 -10.76 -14.12
N GLU A 51 -11.00 -9.74 -14.90
CA GLU A 51 -11.43 -8.34 -14.67
C GLU A 51 -12.93 -8.13 -14.94
N GLY A 52 -13.59 -9.09 -15.58
CA GLY A 52 -15.02 -9.03 -15.84
C GLY A 52 -15.53 -10.24 -16.64
N ARG A 53 -16.86 -10.30 -16.82
CA ARG A 53 -17.52 -11.42 -17.51
C ARG A 53 -17.37 -11.38 -19.03
N ASN A 54 -17.14 -10.19 -19.60
CA ASN A 54 -17.12 -9.95 -21.03
C ASN A 54 -15.79 -9.38 -21.52
N THR A 55 -14.70 -9.75 -20.86
CA THR A 55 -13.34 -9.31 -21.22
C THR A 55 -12.37 -10.47 -21.09
N ASP A 56 -11.34 -10.46 -21.89
CA ASP A 56 -10.21 -11.41 -21.82
C ASP A 56 -9.07 -10.84 -20.94
N GLU A 57 -9.34 -9.74 -20.22
CA GLU A 57 -8.38 -9.17 -19.31
C GLU A 57 -8.37 -9.91 -17.97
N TRP A 58 -7.16 -10.17 -17.47
CA TRP A 58 -6.91 -10.85 -16.20
C TRP A 58 -6.01 -10.02 -15.31
N TYR A 59 -6.41 -9.84 -14.07
CA TYR A 59 -5.55 -9.28 -13.05
C TYR A 59 -4.61 -10.37 -12.50
N VAL A 60 -3.31 -10.06 -12.43
CA VAL A 60 -2.31 -10.99 -11.91
C VAL A 60 -1.95 -10.60 -10.49
N ASN A 61 -2.55 -11.30 -9.53
CA ASN A 61 -2.28 -11.08 -8.11
C ASN A 61 -1.06 -11.90 -7.67
N GLY A 62 -0.17 -11.26 -6.90
CA GLY A 62 1.03 -11.89 -6.34
C GLY A 62 2.28 -11.79 -7.21
N LEU A 63 2.23 -11.04 -8.33
CA LEU A 63 3.36 -10.79 -9.23
C LEU A 63 3.73 -9.29 -9.29
N SER A 64 3.53 -8.56 -8.20
CA SER A 64 3.96 -7.16 -8.12
C SER A 64 5.48 -7.06 -8.31
N THR A 65 5.93 -6.17 -9.19
CA THR A 65 7.35 -6.01 -9.50
C THR A 65 7.67 -4.58 -9.91
N SER A 66 8.90 -4.16 -9.66
CA SER A 66 9.47 -2.88 -10.12
C SER A 66 10.49 -3.06 -11.26
N LEU A 67 10.67 -4.29 -11.75
CA LEU A 67 11.59 -4.58 -12.84
C LEU A 67 11.18 -3.87 -14.13
N PRO A 68 12.12 -3.56 -15.04
CA PRO A 68 11.83 -2.99 -16.35
C PRO A 68 10.86 -3.86 -17.17
N PHE A 69 10.12 -3.23 -18.07
CA PHE A 69 9.05 -3.87 -18.84
C PHE A 69 9.50 -5.08 -19.65
N ASP A 70 10.67 -5.02 -20.25
CA ASP A 70 11.26 -6.13 -21.02
C ASP A 70 11.55 -7.37 -20.14
N ILE A 71 11.92 -7.12 -18.87
CA ILE A 71 12.11 -8.20 -17.89
C ILE A 71 10.75 -8.72 -17.39
N GLN A 72 9.76 -7.85 -17.19
CA GLN A 72 8.40 -8.29 -16.84
C GLN A 72 7.84 -9.23 -17.90
N ASN A 73 8.03 -8.94 -19.18
CA ASN A 73 7.63 -9.83 -20.28
C ASN A 73 8.31 -11.20 -20.16
N LYS A 74 9.62 -11.24 -19.94
CA LYS A 74 10.35 -12.50 -19.75
C LYS A 74 9.84 -13.29 -18.55
N VAL A 75 9.55 -12.60 -17.45
CA VAL A 75 9.01 -13.20 -16.22
C VAL A 75 7.64 -13.80 -16.50
N VAL A 76 6.71 -13.04 -17.08
CA VAL A 76 5.35 -13.49 -17.38
C VAL A 76 5.38 -14.69 -18.35
N HIS A 77 6.11 -14.60 -19.45
CA HIS A 77 6.18 -15.68 -20.44
C HIS A 77 6.93 -16.93 -19.94
N SER A 78 7.66 -16.84 -18.84
CA SER A 78 8.29 -18.01 -18.21
C SER A 78 7.35 -18.78 -17.27
N ILE A 79 6.16 -18.27 -17.02
CA ILE A 79 5.16 -18.90 -16.15
C ILE A 79 4.31 -19.87 -17.00
N PRO A 80 4.18 -21.14 -16.60
CA PRO A 80 3.36 -22.11 -17.33
C PRO A 80 1.92 -21.61 -17.52
N GLY A 81 1.46 -21.62 -18.77
CA GLY A 81 0.13 -21.13 -19.15
C GLY A 81 0.07 -19.64 -19.53
N LEU A 82 1.16 -18.87 -19.34
CA LEU A 82 1.23 -17.46 -19.70
C LEU A 82 2.24 -17.17 -20.83
N GLU A 83 2.68 -18.19 -21.54
CA GLU A 83 3.72 -18.09 -22.56
C GLU A 83 3.38 -17.12 -23.70
N ASN A 84 2.08 -16.94 -23.96
CA ASN A 84 1.56 -16.07 -25.01
C ASN A 84 0.75 -14.88 -24.46
N ALA A 85 0.83 -14.61 -23.16
CA ALA A 85 0.10 -13.52 -22.54
C ALA A 85 0.61 -12.15 -23.02
N ILE A 86 -0.28 -11.21 -23.22
CA ILE A 86 0.04 -9.82 -23.56
C ILE A 86 -0.12 -8.97 -22.31
N ILE A 87 0.94 -8.31 -21.88
CA ILE A 87 0.87 -7.36 -20.75
C ILE A 87 0.21 -6.07 -21.27
N ILE A 88 -1.02 -5.83 -20.82
CA ILE A 88 -1.78 -4.61 -21.17
C ILE A 88 -1.30 -3.42 -20.32
N ARG A 89 -1.02 -3.67 -19.03
CA ARG A 89 -0.52 -2.68 -18.08
C ARG A 89 0.67 -3.28 -17.33
N PRO A 90 1.86 -2.68 -17.46
CA PRO A 90 3.02 -3.15 -16.72
C PRO A 90 2.84 -2.94 -15.21
N ALA A 91 3.46 -3.78 -14.41
CA ALA A 91 3.62 -3.54 -13.00
C ALA A 91 4.57 -2.35 -12.77
N TYR A 92 4.43 -1.69 -11.63
CA TYR A 92 5.20 -0.51 -11.26
C TYR A 92 5.52 -0.50 -9.77
N ALA A 93 6.59 0.18 -9.40
CA ALA A 93 6.87 0.49 -8.01
C ALA A 93 6.04 1.70 -7.56
N VAL A 94 5.64 1.68 -6.29
CA VAL A 94 5.01 2.82 -5.66
C VAL A 94 5.91 3.29 -4.53
N GLU A 95 6.29 4.57 -4.57
CA GLU A 95 6.91 5.27 -3.46
C GLU A 95 5.84 6.02 -2.70
N TYR A 96 5.83 5.87 -1.36
CA TYR A 96 4.79 6.47 -0.53
C TYR A 96 5.38 7.57 0.33
N ASP A 97 4.76 8.74 0.26
CA ASP A 97 4.94 9.77 1.26
C ASP A 97 3.85 9.67 2.33
N TYR A 98 4.20 9.92 3.56
CA TYR A 98 3.23 10.03 4.65
C TYR A 98 3.64 11.11 5.65
N ALA A 99 2.66 11.67 6.32
CA ALA A 99 2.85 12.62 7.39
C ALA A 99 2.94 11.87 8.73
N ILE A 100 3.91 12.22 9.58
CA ILE A 100 4.06 11.58 10.89
C ILE A 100 2.79 11.85 11.70
N PRO A 101 1.99 10.82 12.07
CA PRO A 101 0.65 11.04 12.62
C PRO A 101 0.64 11.58 14.04
N THR A 102 1.75 11.54 14.77
CA THR A 102 1.87 12.18 16.08
C THR A 102 1.78 13.71 16.03
N GLN A 103 1.79 14.30 14.83
CA GLN A 103 1.49 15.73 14.63
C GLN A 103 -0.02 16.04 14.52
N LEU A 104 -0.88 15.04 14.73
CA LEU A 104 -2.33 15.19 14.69
C LEU A 104 -2.89 15.14 16.11
N SER A 105 -3.97 15.86 16.31
CA SER A 105 -4.83 15.72 17.50
C SER A 105 -5.74 14.48 17.35
N ARG A 106 -6.44 14.11 18.43
CA ARG A 106 -7.43 13.01 18.37
C ARG A 106 -8.64 13.29 17.47
N SER A 107 -8.81 14.55 17.03
CA SER A 107 -9.81 14.90 16.00
C SER A 107 -9.30 14.69 14.57
N LEU A 108 -8.04 14.27 14.41
CA LEU A 108 -7.28 14.18 13.16
C LEU A 108 -6.95 15.54 12.53
N GLU A 109 -7.10 16.61 13.28
CA GLU A 109 -6.63 17.93 12.89
C GLU A 109 -5.13 18.07 13.14
N SER A 110 -4.43 18.71 12.24
CA SER A 110 -3.01 19.04 12.38
C SER A 110 -2.76 19.96 13.58
N LEU A 111 -1.76 19.62 14.39
CA LEU A 111 -1.29 20.49 15.49
C LEU A 111 -0.48 21.68 14.99
N LYS A 112 -0.07 21.69 13.71
CA LYS A 112 0.77 22.73 13.12
C LYS A 112 -0.01 23.70 12.22
N ILE A 113 -1.06 23.21 11.59
CA ILE A 113 -1.84 23.99 10.62
C ILE A 113 -3.31 23.87 11.02
N GLU A 114 -3.87 24.99 11.43
CA GLU A 114 -5.27 25.06 11.82
C GLU A 114 -6.21 24.71 10.67
N SER A 115 -7.29 24.00 10.96
CA SER A 115 -8.32 23.57 10.02
C SER A 115 -7.85 22.60 8.92
N LEU A 116 -6.64 22.04 9.05
CA LEU A 116 -6.14 20.98 8.17
C LEU A 116 -6.32 19.63 8.86
N PHE A 117 -7.04 18.72 8.20
CA PHE A 117 -7.31 17.37 8.70
C PHE A 117 -6.68 16.33 7.77
N PHE A 118 -6.10 15.29 8.33
CA PHE A 118 -5.51 14.19 7.58
C PHE A 118 -6.26 12.89 7.84
N ALA A 119 -6.44 12.09 6.79
CA ALA A 119 -7.08 10.79 6.91
C ALA A 119 -6.55 9.79 5.89
N GLY A 120 -6.47 8.54 6.28
CA GLY A 120 -6.09 7.44 5.40
C GLY A 120 -4.59 7.25 5.28
N GLN A 121 -4.14 6.91 4.08
CA GLN A 121 -2.76 6.50 3.81
C GLN A 121 -1.72 7.60 4.13
N ILE A 122 -2.08 8.86 4.00
CA ILE A 122 -1.21 10.00 4.37
C ILE A 122 -0.78 9.94 5.85
N ASN A 123 -1.56 9.27 6.70
CA ASN A 123 -1.24 9.05 8.10
C ASN A 123 -0.43 7.77 8.35
N GLY A 124 0.09 7.13 7.31
CA GLY A 124 0.87 5.90 7.41
C GLY A 124 0.05 4.65 7.69
N SER A 125 -1.28 4.69 7.60
CA SER A 125 -2.14 3.50 7.71
C SER A 125 -2.34 2.84 6.35
N SER A 126 -2.43 1.50 6.33
CA SER A 126 -2.42 0.73 5.09
C SER A 126 -3.73 0.02 4.76
N GLY A 127 -4.69 -0.07 5.69
CA GLY A 127 -5.95 -0.77 5.49
C GLY A 127 -7.02 0.14 4.90
N TYR A 128 -7.92 -0.44 4.11
CA TYR A 128 -9.05 0.31 3.54
C TYR A 128 -10.04 0.74 4.61
N GLU A 129 -10.32 -0.13 5.57
CA GLU A 129 -11.23 0.11 6.68
C GLU A 129 -10.69 1.19 7.62
N GLU A 130 -9.39 1.18 7.88
CA GLU A 130 -8.72 2.22 8.67
C GLU A 130 -8.79 3.58 7.97
N ALA A 131 -8.59 3.61 6.65
CA ALA A 131 -8.71 4.84 5.87
C ALA A 131 -10.15 5.39 5.89
N ALA A 132 -11.16 4.50 5.76
CA ALA A 132 -12.56 4.88 5.84
C ALA A 132 -12.93 5.43 7.22
N ALA A 133 -12.48 4.78 8.30
CA ALA A 133 -12.71 5.21 9.67
C ALA A 133 -12.09 6.59 9.95
N GLN A 134 -10.84 6.80 9.51
CA GLN A 134 -10.17 8.09 9.63
C GLN A 134 -10.90 9.17 8.81
N GLY A 135 -11.30 8.86 7.58
CA GLY A 135 -12.05 9.78 6.73
C GLY A 135 -13.36 10.23 7.35
N LEU A 136 -14.09 9.30 7.98
CA LEU A 136 -15.31 9.61 8.70
C LEU A 136 -15.05 10.57 9.86
N VAL A 137 -14.06 10.29 10.70
CA VAL A 137 -13.76 11.11 11.88
C VAL A 137 -13.22 12.49 11.48
N ALA A 138 -12.31 12.55 10.52
CA ALA A 138 -11.79 13.81 9.99
C ALA A 138 -12.90 14.64 9.35
N GLY A 139 -13.79 14.02 8.56
CA GLY A 139 -14.94 14.69 7.94
C GLY A 139 -15.93 15.27 8.95
N ILE A 140 -16.30 14.49 9.97
CA ILE A 140 -17.15 14.97 11.06
C ILE A 140 -16.51 16.19 11.76
N ASN A 141 -15.23 16.08 12.12
CA ASN A 141 -14.56 17.13 12.89
C ASN A 141 -14.27 18.38 12.08
N SER A 142 -13.95 18.26 10.79
CA SER A 142 -13.79 19.42 9.91
C SER A 142 -15.10 20.17 9.72
N ALA A 143 -16.23 19.47 9.53
CA ALA A 143 -17.55 20.09 9.43
C ALA A 143 -17.95 20.78 10.74
N ARG A 144 -17.76 20.13 11.89
CA ARG A 144 -18.05 20.73 13.20
C ARG A 144 -17.20 21.97 13.47
N LYS A 145 -15.91 21.93 13.11
CA LYS A 145 -15.04 23.11 13.23
C LYS A 145 -15.54 24.27 12.36
N ALA A 146 -15.93 24.01 11.13
CA ALA A 146 -16.49 25.02 10.23
C ALA A 146 -17.80 25.63 10.77
N LEU A 147 -18.56 24.86 11.57
CA LEU A 147 -19.78 25.31 12.25
C LEU A 147 -19.55 25.91 13.64
N GLY A 148 -18.29 26.09 14.07
CA GLY A 148 -17.96 26.60 15.39
C GLY A 148 -18.32 25.67 16.55
N GLN A 149 -18.46 24.36 16.28
CA GLN A 149 -18.81 23.33 17.26
C GLN A 149 -17.57 22.60 17.79
N SER A 150 -17.65 22.06 19.00
CA SER A 150 -16.58 21.25 19.59
C SER A 150 -16.36 19.95 18.83
N SER A 151 -15.11 19.48 18.75
CA SER A 151 -14.74 18.23 18.11
C SER A 151 -15.38 17.01 18.80
N VAL A 152 -15.68 15.99 18.01
CA VAL A 152 -16.07 14.66 18.50
C VAL A 152 -14.81 13.81 18.61
N ILE A 153 -14.56 13.30 19.81
CA ILE A 153 -13.45 12.40 20.12
C ILE A 153 -13.99 11.03 20.49
N PHE A 154 -13.60 10.03 19.76
CA PHE A 154 -13.91 8.63 20.07
C PHE A 154 -12.87 8.10 21.06
N GLY A 155 -13.32 7.77 22.29
CA GLY A 155 -12.46 7.13 23.28
C GLY A 155 -12.17 5.67 22.91
N ARG A 156 -11.07 5.13 23.42
CA ARG A 156 -10.68 3.72 23.24
C ARG A 156 -11.74 2.73 23.76
N ASP A 157 -12.54 3.16 24.73
CA ASP A 157 -13.65 2.40 25.33
C ASP A 157 -14.93 2.38 24.48
N LYS A 158 -14.99 3.18 23.42
CA LYS A 158 -16.19 3.33 22.57
C LYS A 158 -16.15 2.47 21.31
N GLY A 159 -14.99 1.97 20.93
CA GLY A 159 -14.85 1.08 19.78
C GLY A 159 -13.47 1.13 19.12
N TYR A 160 -13.27 0.28 18.14
CA TYR A 160 -11.98 0.14 17.44
C TYR A 160 -11.53 1.44 16.74
N ILE A 161 -12.47 2.28 16.28
CA ILE A 161 -12.13 3.61 15.72
C ILE A 161 -11.39 4.46 16.75
N GLY A 162 -11.84 4.44 18.02
CA GLY A 162 -11.17 5.15 19.10
C GLY A 162 -9.77 4.59 19.41
N VAL A 163 -9.62 3.27 19.36
CA VAL A 163 -8.33 2.59 19.53
C VAL A 163 -7.38 2.96 18.40
N LEU A 164 -7.84 2.86 17.15
CA LEU A 164 -7.07 3.20 15.96
C LEU A 164 -6.52 4.62 16.03
N ILE A 165 -7.39 5.60 16.27
CA ILE A 165 -6.99 7.01 16.28
C ILE A 165 -6.05 7.29 17.45
N ASP A 166 -6.34 6.78 18.64
CA ASP A 166 -5.49 6.99 19.81
C ASP A 166 -4.09 6.40 19.59
N ASP A 167 -3.97 5.17 19.08
CA ASP A 167 -2.68 4.56 18.77
C ASP A 167 -1.95 5.34 17.68
N LEU A 168 -2.66 5.76 16.63
CA LEU A 168 -2.10 6.53 15.53
C LEU A 168 -1.45 7.83 15.99
N VAL A 169 -2.15 8.62 16.81
CA VAL A 169 -1.67 9.96 17.24
C VAL A 169 -0.72 9.91 18.43
N THR A 170 -0.69 8.82 19.19
CA THR A 170 0.18 8.71 20.39
C THR A 170 1.42 7.87 20.15
N LYS A 171 1.30 6.79 19.39
CA LYS A 171 2.42 5.86 19.11
C LYS A 171 3.03 6.11 17.73
N GLY A 172 2.28 6.67 16.81
CA GLY A 172 2.68 6.82 15.43
C GLY A 172 2.57 5.50 14.66
N THR A 173 3.28 5.45 13.54
CA THR A 173 3.46 4.24 12.71
C THR A 173 4.88 3.75 12.87
N SER A 174 5.04 2.50 13.26
CA SER A 174 6.35 1.81 13.36
C SER A 174 6.66 1.09 12.06
#